data_102b8079cdbb3eec0b19f7133d331894
#
_entry.id   102b8079cdbb3eec0b19f7133d331894
#
_cell.length_a   1.000
_cell.length_b   1.000
_cell.length_c   1.000
_cell.angle_alpha   90.00
_cell.angle_beta   90.00
_cell.angle_gamma   90.00
#
_symmetry.space_group_name_H-M   'P 1'
#
loop_
_entity.id
_entity.type
_entity.pdbx_description
1 polymer ?
#
loop_
_entity_poly.entity_id
_entity_poly.type
_entity_poly.pdbx_seq_one_letter_code
_entity_poly.pdbx_strand_id
1 'polypeptide(L)'
;MKITLYGAASDRIDAKYVAAVEAFGTEMAKRGHTMVFGAGSTGLMGAAARGMHRGGGNIIGITPHFMHKLEPVSDLCTELIATETMAERKTLMEDKADAFVIVPGGVGTFDEFYQILTLRVLHRHEKPIVLYNIDGFWNSTLAVIREGVEKGFIGAEALEDFILLDPPEQIFDFLEK
;
A
#
# COMPACT_ATOMS: atom_id res chain seq x y z
N MET A 1 -9.86 -11.34 -0.16
CA MET A 1 -8.54 -11.23 -0.83
C MET A 1 -7.48 -10.74 0.14
N LYS A 2 -6.20 -10.88 -0.20
CA LYS A 2 -5.06 -10.28 0.50
C LYS A 2 -4.67 -8.97 -0.18
N ILE A 3 -4.80 -7.87 0.52
CA ILE A 3 -4.45 -6.53 0.00
C ILE A 3 -3.13 -6.10 0.62
N THR A 4 -2.11 -5.94 -0.21
CA THR A 4 -0.85 -5.36 0.25
C THR A 4 -0.97 -3.85 0.29
N LEU A 5 -0.71 -3.26 1.46
CA LEU A 5 -0.83 -1.83 1.72
C LEU A 5 0.55 -1.21 1.94
N TYR A 6 0.85 -0.20 1.14
CA TYR A 6 2.05 0.62 1.24
C TYR A 6 1.68 2.04 1.64
N GLY A 7 2.50 2.69 2.46
CA GLY A 7 2.25 4.06 2.89
C GLY A 7 3.26 4.57 3.91
N ALA A 8 3.06 5.80 4.36
CA ALA A 8 3.99 6.49 5.26
C ALA A 8 4.04 5.87 6.66
N ALA A 9 5.26 5.77 7.20
CA ALA A 9 5.52 5.44 8.60
C ALA A 9 5.72 6.66 9.50
N SER A 10 5.74 7.88 8.96
CA SER A 10 5.96 9.13 9.72
C SER A 10 4.75 9.48 10.58
N ASP A 11 4.98 9.93 11.82
CA ASP A 11 3.94 10.48 12.70
C ASP A 11 3.67 11.99 12.49
N ARG A 12 4.43 12.65 11.60
CA ARG A 12 4.26 14.08 11.28
C ARG A 12 3.25 14.33 10.17
N ILE A 13 2.19 13.53 10.12
CA ILE A 13 1.16 13.53 9.08
C ILE A 13 -0.09 14.18 9.64
N ASP A 14 -0.77 14.99 8.81
CA ASP A 14 -2.05 15.59 9.18
C ASP A 14 -3.05 14.51 9.61
N ALA A 15 -3.78 14.78 10.67
CA ALA A 15 -4.76 13.88 11.27
C ALA A 15 -5.83 13.41 10.27
N LYS A 16 -6.14 14.20 9.24
CA LYS A 16 -7.10 13.81 8.20
C LYS A 16 -6.70 12.55 7.44
N TYR A 17 -5.39 12.41 7.10
CA TYR A 17 -4.89 11.21 6.43
C TYR A 17 -4.91 9.99 7.35
N VAL A 18 -4.52 10.20 8.63
CA VAL A 18 -4.56 9.15 9.65
C VAL A 18 -5.98 8.63 9.83
N ALA A 19 -6.97 9.52 9.97
CA ALA A 19 -8.37 9.15 10.13
C ALA A 19 -8.92 8.41 8.90
N ALA A 20 -8.60 8.89 7.69
CA ALA A 20 -9.04 8.27 6.44
C ALA A 20 -8.50 6.84 6.29
N VAL A 21 -7.19 6.64 6.56
CA VAL A 21 -6.55 5.32 6.43
C VAL A 21 -6.99 4.37 7.54
N GLU A 22 -7.25 4.86 8.75
CA GLU A 22 -7.80 4.04 9.83
C GLU A 22 -9.24 3.57 9.52
N ALA A 23 -10.08 4.46 8.95
CA ALA A 23 -11.41 4.10 8.47
C ALA A 23 -11.35 3.07 7.32
N PHE A 24 -10.44 3.26 6.37
CA PHE A 24 -10.19 2.31 5.28
C PHE A 24 -9.82 0.92 5.80
N GLY A 25 -8.90 0.83 6.76
CA GLY A 25 -8.53 -0.44 7.40
C GLY A 25 -9.72 -1.12 8.09
N THR A 26 -10.58 -0.34 8.77
CA THR A 26 -11.78 -0.88 9.41
C THR A 26 -12.76 -1.45 8.39
N GLU A 27 -12.96 -0.77 7.27
CA GLU A 27 -13.85 -1.23 6.21
C GLU A 27 -13.28 -2.46 5.50
N MET A 28 -11.97 -2.47 5.24
CA MET A 28 -11.26 -3.63 4.67
C MET A 28 -11.48 -4.89 5.51
N ALA A 29 -11.38 -4.79 6.84
CA ALA A 29 -11.62 -5.89 7.77
C ALA A 29 -13.08 -6.37 7.73
N LYS A 30 -14.06 -5.44 7.76
CA LYS A 30 -15.49 -5.77 7.69
C LYS A 30 -15.87 -6.51 6.41
N ARG A 31 -15.17 -6.25 5.31
CA ARG A 31 -15.35 -6.94 4.02
C ARG A 31 -14.63 -8.29 3.96
N GLY A 32 -13.97 -8.70 5.05
CA GLY A 32 -13.29 -10.00 5.14
C GLY A 32 -11.96 -10.07 4.39
N HIS A 33 -11.35 -8.94 4.07
CA HIS A 33 -10.03 -8.91 3.46
C HIS A 33 -8.92 -9.07 4.52
N THR A 34 -7.77 -9.55 4.08
CA THR A 34 -6.55 -9.64 4.89
C THR A 34 -5.59 -8.53 4.45
N MET A 35 -5.06 -7.76 5.39
CA MET A 35 -4.01 -6.79 5.13
C MET A 35 -2.63 -7.45 5.15
N VAL A 36 -1.81 -7.15 4.14
CA VAL A 36 -0.36 -7.43 4.13
C VAL A 36 0.37 -6.09 4.16
N PHE A 37 1.35 -5.91 5.05
CA PHE A 37 2.05 -4.64 5.16
C PHE A 37 3.46 -4.80 5.77
N GLY A 38 4.21 -3.71 5.85
CA GLY A 38 5.58 -3.68 6.37
C GLY A 38 5.73 -3.75 7.89
N ALA A 39 4.67 -4.10 8.62
CA ALA A 39 4.64 -4.26 10.07
C ALA A 39 4.92 -2.99 10.91
N GLY A 40 4.99 -1.79 10.32
CA GLY A 40 5.19 -0.56 11.08
C GLY A 40 3.98 -0.20 11.96
N SER A 41 4.24 0.30 13.19
CA SER A 41 3.18 0.70 14.14
C SER A 41 2.84 2.19 14.10
N THR A 42 3.58 2.99 13.33
CA THR A 42 3.46 4.45 13.25
C THR A 42 2.88 4.92 11.92
N GLY A 43 2.54 6.20 11.84
CA GLY A 43 2.04 6.84 10.63
C GLY A 43 0.77 6.20 10.07
N LEU A 44 0.67 6.16 8.74
CA LEU A 44 -0.48 5.58 8.05
C LEU A 44 -0.49 4.05 8.12
N MET A 45 0.68 3.42 8.23
CA MET A 45 0.78 1.97 8.42
C MET A 45 0.17 1.55 9.76
N GLY A 46 0.52 2.27 10.84
CA GLY A 46 -0.09 2.07 12.15
C GLY A 46 -1.59 2.36 12.15
N ALA A 47 -2.04 3.42 11.43
CA ALA A 47 -3.46 3.74 11.29
C ALA A 47 -4.23 2.60 10.61
N ALA A 48 -3.73 2.07 9.51
CA ALA A 48 -4.34 0.93 8.83
C ALA A 48 -4.43 -0.30 9.74
N ALA A 49 -3.36 -0.62 10.48
CA ALA A 49 -3.32 -1.75 11.41
C ALA A 49 -4.35 -1.59 12.54
N ARG A 50 -4.50 -0.38 13.11
CA ARG A 50 -5.55 -0.09 14.11
C ARG A 50 -6.94 -0.26 13.54
N GLY A 51 -7.17 0.24 12.32
CA GLY A 51 -8.44 0.06 11.61
C GLY A 51 -8.79 -1.41 11.39
N MET A 52 -7.85 -2.18 10.87
CA MET A 52 -7.99 -3.63 10.68
C MET A 52 -8.29 -4.35 11.98
N HIS A 53 -7.54 -4.07 13.04
CA HIS A 53 -7.75 -4.67 14.36
C HIS A 53 -9.13 -4.33 14.92
N ARG A 54 -9.57 -3.06 14.82
CA ARG A 54 -10.92 -2.63 15.25
C ARG A 54 -12.03 -3.36 14.50
N GLY A 55 -11.83 -3.66 13.22
CA GLY A 55 -12.77 -4.42 12.40
C GLY A 55 -12.68 -5.95 12.59
N GLY A 56 -11.75 -6.45 13.40
CA GLY A 56 -11.52 -7.89 13.62
C GLY A 56 -10.86 -8.60 12.44
N GLY A 57 -10.12 -7.86 11.60
CA GLY A 57 -9.48 -8.38 10.39
C GLY A 57 -8.14 -9.06 10.64
N ASN A 58 -7.70 -9.85 9.67
CA ASN A 58 -6.38 -10.49 9.68
C ASN A 58 -5.30 -9.54 9.16
N ILE A 59 -4.16 -9.51 9.84
CA ILE A 59 -3.03 -8.63 9.55
C ILE A 59 -1.74 -9.43 9.45
N ILE A 60 -1.13 -9.46 8.27
CA ILE A 60 0.17 -10.10 8.01
C ILE A 60 1.22 -8.99 7.93
N GLY A 61 2.10 -8.94 8.91
CA GLY A 61 3.26 -8.05 8.92
C GLY A 61 4.49 -8.75 8.35
N ILE A 62 5.25 -8.07 7.48
CA ILE A 62 6.50 -8.59 6.91
C ILE A 62 7.60 -7.55 7.12
N THR A 63 8.64 -7.91 7.86
CA THR A 63 9.71 -6.95 8.23
C THR A 63 11.05 -7.64 8.38
N PRO A 64 12.15 -7.03 7.91
CA PRO A 64 13.49 -7.56 8.14
C PRO A 64 13.90 -7.42 9.61
N HIS A 65 14.66 -8.37 10.10
CA HIS A 65 15.15 -8.36 11.49
C HIS A 65 15.85 -7.05 11.89
N PHE A 66 16.63 -6.45 10.98
CA PHE A 66 17.33 -5.19 11.29
C PHE A 66 16.41 -3.99 11.45
N MET A 67 15.21 -4.00 10.81
CA MET A 67 14.24 -2.90 10.91
C MET A 67 13.62 -2.79 12.30
N HIS A 68 13.57 -3.86 13.08
CA HIS A 68 13.06 -3.83 14.46
C HIS A 68 13.83 -2.87 15.38
N LYS A 69 15.06 -2.50 14.99
CA LYS A 69 15.88 -1.50 15.71
C LYS A 69 15.63 -0.07 15.25
N LEU A 70 15.01 0.12 14.09
CA LEU A 70 14.80 1.41 13.44
C LEU A 70 13.36 1.89 13.57
N GLU A 71 12.41 0.96 13.47
CA GLU A 71 10.98 1.24 13.54
C GLU A 71 10.29 0.28 14.52
N PRO A 72 9.37 0.79 15.35
CA PRO A 72 8.59 -0.07 16.22
C PRO A 72 7.64 -0.96 15.39
N VAL A 73 7.70 -2.26 15.66
CA VAL A 73 6.83 -3.26 15.02
C VAL A 73 5.46 -3.23 15.65
N SER A 74 4.42 -3.36 14.85
CA SER A 74 3.04 -3.41 15.30
C SER A 74 2.75 -4.71 16.04
N ASP A 75 2.21 -4.61 17.24
CA ASP A 75 1.71 -5.72 18.06
C ASP A 75 0.31 -6.21 17.61
N LEU A 76 -0.29 -5.54 16.63
CA LEU A 76 -1.60 -5.87 16.07
C LEU A 76 -1.56 -6.92 14.96
N CYS A 77 -0.37 -7.37 14.54
CA CYS A 77 -0.22 -8.41 13.53
C CYS A 77 -0.79 -9.75 14.04
N THR A 78 -1.67 -10.37 13.26
CA THR A 78 -2.13 -11.75 13.50
C THR A 78 -1.09 -12.78 13.06
N GLU A 79 -0.25 -12.38 12.09
CA GLU A 79 0.93 -13.13 11.62
C GLU A 79 2.08 -12.14 11.41
N LEU A 80 3.26 -12.46 11.91
CA LEU A 80 4.48 -11.68 11.68
C LEU A 80 5.54 -12.55 11.01
N ILE A 81 6.01 -12.13 9.84
CA ILE A 81 7.03 -12.82 9.06
C ILE A 81 8.30 -11.97 9.07
N ALA A 82 9.37 -12.56 9.59
CA ALA A 82 10.68 -11.96 9.57
C ALA A 82 11.44 -12.33 8.30
N THR A 83 12.21 -11.39 7.74
CA THR A 83 13.06 -11.59 6.57
C THR A 83 14.49 -11.17 6.89
N GLU A 84 15.44 -11.59 6.05
CA GLU A 84 16.86 -11.21 6.19
C GLU A 84 17.16 -9.88 5.50
N THR A 85 16.51 -9.62 4.37
CA THR A 85 16.80 -8.45 3.52
C THR A 85 15.53 -7.67 3.14
N MET A 86 15.72 -6.41 2.72
CA MET A 86 14.64 -5.61 2.14
C MET A 86 14.13 -6.19 0.82
N ALA A 87 14.99 -6.80 0.03
CA ALA A 87 14.60 -7.45 -1.22
C ALA A 87 13.63 -8.62 -0.97
N GLU A 88 14.00 -9.50 -0.02
CA GLU A 88 13.13 -10.61 0.39
C GLU A 88 11.79 -10.12 0.95
N ARG A 89 11.79 -9.08 1.80
CA ARG A 89 10.57 -8.44 2.30
C ARG A 89 9.66 -8.00 1.16
N LYS A 90 10.19 -7.22 0.21
CA LYS A 90 9.40 -6.70 -0.92
C LYS A 90 8.83 -7.83 -1.77
N THR A 91 9.64 -8.84 -2.10
CA THR A 91 9.20 -10.03 -2.86
C THR A 91 8.05 -10.76 -2.13
N LEU A 92 8.18 -10.99 -0.82
CA LEU A 92 7.11 -11.66 -0.06
C LEU A 92 5.82 -10.82 0.02
N MET A 93 5.92 -9.50 0.13
CA MET A 93 4.76 -8.62 0.10
C MET A 93 4.07 -8.64 -1.26
N GLU A 94 4.84 -8.70 -2.34
CA GLU A 94 4.34 -8.84 -3.70
C GLU A 94 3.67 -10.19 -3.93
N ASP A 95 4.33 -11.28 -3.54
CA ASP A 95 3.84 -12.65 -3.75
C ASP A 95 2.53 -12.92 -3.00
N LYS A 96 2.41 -12.39 -1.77
CA LYS A 96 1.21 -12.58 -0.94
C LYS A 96 0.03 -11.73 -1.38
N ALA A 97 0.23 -10.70 -2.19
CA ALA A 97 -0.82 -9.79 -2.63
C ALA A 97 -1.76 -10.43 -3.67
N ASP A 98 -3.06 -10.19 -3.53
CA ASP A 98 -4.03 -10.30 -4.61
C ASP A 98 -4.23 -8.94 -5.29
N ALA A 99 -4.02 -7.86 -4.53
CA ALA A 99 -4.12 -6.47 -4.98
C ALA A 99 -3.17 -5.57 -4.16
N PHE A 100 -2.86 -4.39 -4.70
CA PHE A 100 -2.06 -3.37 -4.04
C PHE A 100 -2.90 -2.11 -3.81
N VAL A 101 -2.87 -1.57 -2.59
CA VAL A 101 -3.40 -0.25 -2.27
C VAL A 101 -2.28 0.60 -1.68
N ILE A 102 -2.04 1.74 -2.30
CA ILE A 102 -0.96 2.64 -1.90
C ILE A 102 -1.61 3.92 -1.34
N VAL A 103 -1.48 4.11 -0.03
CA VAL A 103 -1.90 5.34 0.63
C VAL A 103 -0.78 6.38 0.58
N PRO A 104 -1.03 7.67 0.86
CA PRO A 104 0.00 8.69 0.86
C PRO A 104 1.27 8.30 1.61
N GLY A 105 2.44 8.61 1.05
CA GLY A 105 3.70 8.20 1.66
C GLY A 105 4.93 8.94 1.15
N GLY A 106 6.08 8.55 1.68
CA GLY A 106 7.37 9.13 1.33
C GLY A 106 8.17 8.28 0.33
N VAL A 107 9.49 8.47 0.33
CA VAL A 107 10.42 7.83 -0.62
C VAL A 107 10.29 6.30 -0.63
N GLY A 108 10.14 5.65 0.54
CA GLY A 108 9.95 4.19 0.60
C GLY A 108 8.65 3.73 -0.08
N THR A 109 7.57 4.51 0.08
CA THR A 109 6.29 4.23 -0.57
C THR A 109 6.37 4.42 -2.09
N PHE A 110 7.09 5.44 -2.55
CA PHE A 110 7.37 5.61 -3.99
C PHE A 110 8.21 4.46 -4.55
N ASP A 111 9.24 4.00 -3.83
CA ASP A 111 10.06 2.84 -4.22
C ASP A 111 9.20 1.58 -4.38
N GLU A 112 8.32 1.30 -3.41
CA GLU A 112 7.39 0.18 -3.46
C GLU A 112 6.38 0.30 -4.62
N PHE A 113 5.80 1.49 -4.81
CA PHE A 113 4.87 1.74 -5.92
C PHE A 113 5.53 1.55 -7.29
N TYR A 114 6.68 2.17 -7.52
CA TYR A 114 7.36 2.05 -8.82
C TYR A 114 7.89 0.65 -9.08
N GLN A 115 8.25 -0.11 -8.04
CA GLN A 115 8.62 -1.50 -8.20
C GLN A 115 7.45 -2.35 -8.72
N ILE A 116 6.29 -2.30 -8.06
CA ILE A 116 5.13 -3.08 -8.51
C ILE A 116 4.59 -2.61 -9.86
N LEU A 117 4.63 -1.30 -10.15
CA LEU A 117 4.26 -0.77 -11.45
C LEU A 117 5.21 -1.27 -12.54
N THR A 118 6.53 -1.27 -12.29
CA THR A 118 7.52 -1.79 -13.23
C THR A 118 7.27 -3.28 -13.52
N LEU A 119 6.99 -4.08 -12.49
CA LEU A 119 6.69 -5.51 -12.68
C LEU A 119 5.41 -5.72 -13.50
N ARG A 120 4.41 -4.86 -13.33
CA ARG A 120 3.18 -4.93 -14.10
C ARG A 120 3.39 -4.56 -15.56
N VAL A 121 4.10 -3.45 -15.86
CA VAL A 121 4.51 -3.08 -17.22
C VAL A 121 5.31 -4.19 -17.91
N LEU A 122 6.12 -4.94 -17.14
CA LEU A 122 6.86 -6.10 -17.64
C LEU A 122 6.03 -7.40 -17.68
N HIS A 123 4.73 -7.34 -17.47
CA HIS A 123 3.80 -8.49 -17.44
C HIS A 123 4.22 -9.60 -16.47
N ARG A 124 4.84 -9.22 -15.33
CA ARG A 124 5.21 -10.17 -14.28
C ARG A 124 4.08 -10.45 -13.31
N HIS A 125 3.08 -9.59 -13.27
CA HIS A 125 1.79 -9.80 -12.59
C HIS A 125 0.69 -8.97 -13.25
N GLU A 126 -0.57 -9.34 -12.98
CA GLU A 126 -1.76 -8.59 -13.43
C GLU A 126 -2.61 -8.10 -12.25
N LYS A 127 -2.02 -8.11 -11.04
CA LYS A 127 -2.72 -7.69 -9.81
C LYS A 127 -3.08 -6.21 -9.89
N PRO A 128 -4.30 -5.79 -9.50
CA PRO A 128 -4.71 -4.40 -9.52
C PRO A 128 -3.84 -3.54 -8.59
N ILE A 129 -3.52 -2.32 -9.06
CA ILE A 129 -2.75 -1.31 -8.32
C ILE A 129 -3.64 -0.08 -8.15
N VAL A 130 -3.96 0.27 -6.91
CA VAL A 130 -4.79 1.43 -6.57
C VAL A 130 -3.97 2.44 -5.77
N LEU A 131 -3.88 3.66 -6.25
CA LEU A 131 -3.41 4.81 -5.48
C LEU A 131 -4.62 5.42 -4.77
N TYR A 132 -4.70 5.27 -3.44
CA TYR A 132 -5.73 5.93 -2.63
C TYR A 132 -5.44 7.42 -2.56
N ASN A 133 -6.17 8.19 -3.37
CA ASN A 133 -5.84 9.58 -3.67
C ASN A 133 -6.43 10.56 -2.66
N ILE A 134 -6.20 10.32 -1.37
CA ILE A 134 -6.66 11.18 -0.28
C ILE A 134 -6.19 12.63 -0.53
N ASP A 135 -7.16 13.54 -0.62
CA ASP A 135 -6.90 14.97 -0.82
C ASP A 135 -6.03 15.29 -2.05
N GLY A 136 -6.09 14.44 -3.09
CA GLY A 136 -5.34 14.63 -4.32
C GLY A 136 -3.82 14.39 -4.21
N PHE A 137 -3.35 13.72 -3.16
CA PHE A 137 -1.92 13.52 -2.89
C PHE A 137 -1.16 12.94 -4.10
N TRP A 138 -1.75 12.01 -4.82
CA TRP A 138 -1.10 11.32 -5.94
C TRP A 138 -1.19 12.05 -7.29
N ASN A 139 -1.89 13.20 -7.36
CA ASN A 139 -2.04 13.96 -8.62
C ASN A 139 -0.70 14.36 -9.23
N SER A 140 0.29 14.75 -8.41
CA SER A 140 1.63 15.11 -8.89
C SER A 140 2.38 13.89 -9.44
N THR A 141 2.24 12.73 -8.83
CA THR A 141 2.83 11.47 -9.33
C THR A 141 2.24 11.09 -10.68
N LEU A 142 0.92 11.18 -10.83
CA LEU A 142 0.25 10.96 -12.11
C LEU A 142 0.74 11.95 -13.18
N ALA A 143 0.94 13.22 -12.82
CA ALA A 143 1.47 14.23 -13.75
C ALA A 143 2.88 13.89 -14.24
N VAL A 144 3.76 13.41 -13.35
CA VAL A 144 5.12 12.97 -13.71
C VAL A 144 5.07 11.80 -14.69
N ILE A 145 4.22 10.80 -14.45
CA ILE A 145 4.08 9.65 -15.35
C ILE A 145 3.53 10.08 -16.70
N ARG A 146 2.49 10.94 -16.73
CA ARG A 146 1.93 11.50 -17.98
C ARG A 146 2.97 12.27 -18.78
N GLU A 147 3.76 13.12 -18.14
CA GLU A 147 4.85 13.84 -18.81
C GLU A 147 5.87 12.86 -19.40
N GLY A 148 6.19 11.79 -18.69
CA GLY A 148 7.07 10.72 -19.19
C GLY A 148 6.50 10.03 -20.44
N VAL A 149 5.19 9.81 -20.50
CA VAL A 149 4.50 9.25 -21.66
C VAL A 149 4.52 10.24 -22.83
N GLU A 150 4.16 11.51 -22.60
CA GLU A 150 4.16 12.56 -23.64
C GLU A 150 5.54 12.77 -24.27
N LYS A 151 6.60 12.61 -23.48
CA LYS A 151 8.00 12.74 -23.94
C LYS A 151 8.60 11.44 -24.47
N GLY A 152 7.86 10.33 -24.44
CA GLY A 152 8.29 9.03 -24.95
C GLY A 152 9.27 8.25 -24.05
N PHE A 153 9.40 8.62 -22.76
CA PHE A 153 10.21 7.87 -21.78
C PHE A 153 9.46 6.70 -21.16
N ILE A 154 8.13 6.77 -21.14
CA ILE A 154 7.23 5.76 -20.54
C ILE A 154 6.24 5.32 -21.62
N GLY A 155 5.97 4.03 -21.74
CA GLY A 155 4.94 3.53 -22.62
C GLY A 155 3.54 3.96 -22.14
N ALA A 156 2.62 4.23 -23.08
CA ALA A 156 1.28 4.73 -22.75
C ALA A 156 0.48 3.73 -21.90
N GLU A 157 0.72 2.43 -22.07
CA GLU A 157 0.13 1.32 -21.32
C GLU A 157 0.35 1.43 -19.81
N ALA A 158 1.44 2.06 -19.38
CA ALA A 158 1.71 2.26 -17.95
C ALA A 158 0.63 3.09 -17.23
N LEU A 159 -0.13 3.93 -17.95
CA LEU A 159 -1.26 4.68 -17.39
C LEU A 159 -2.51 3.83 -17.18
N GLU A 160 -2.58 2.65 -17.78
CA GLU A 160 -3.67 1.69 -17.62
C GLU A 160 -3.38 0.68 -16.50
N ASP A 161 -2.12 0.62 -16.05
CA ASP A 161 -1.63 -0.35 -15.08
C ASP A 161 -1.92 0.02 -13.62
N PHE A 162 -2.40 1.23 -13.35
CA PHE A 162 -2.84 1.67 -12.02
C PHE A 162 -4.00 2.65 -12.11
N ILE A 163 -4.73 2.81 -11.00
CA ILE A 163 -5.86 3.74 -10.92
C ILE A 163 -5.77 4.61 -9.67
N LEU A 164 -6.20 5.88 -9.79
CA LEU A 164 -6.39 6.79 -8.65
C LEU A 164 -7.86 6.78 -8.24
N LEU A 165 -8.14 6.42 -7.00
CA LEU A 165 -9.49 6.38 -6.45
C LEU A 165 -9.58 7.07 -5.09
N ASP A 166 -10.69 7.72 -4.84
CA ASP A 166 -11.17 8.32 -3.61
C ASP A 166 -12.67 8.59 -3.78
N PRO A 167 -13.56 8.14 -2.92
CA PRO A 167 -13.37 7.61 -1.56
C PRO A 167 -13.16 6.07 -1.48
N PRO A 168 -13.01 5.51 -0.25
CA PRO A 168 -12.74 4.07 -0.03
C PRO A 168 -13.73 3.12 -0.70
N GLU A 169 -15.01 3.48 -0.77
CA GLU A 169 -16.05 2.67 -1.40
C GLU A 169 -15.72 2.37 -2.86
N GLN A 170 -15.21 3.35 -3.60
CA GLN A 170 -14.80 3.17 -5.00
C GLN A 170 -13.62 2.20 -5.11
N ILE A 171 -12.71 2.18 -4.12
CA ILE A 171 -11.57 1.25 -4.09
C ILE A 171 -12.09 -0.18 -3.96
N PHE A 172 -12.97 -0.44 -2.99
CA PHE A 172 -13.52 -1.78 -2.80
C PHE A 172 -14.42 -2.21 -3.96
N ASP A 173 -15.25 -1.31 -4.49
CA ASP A 173 -16.07 -1.58 -5.68
C ASP A 173 -15.22 -1.93 -6.90
N PHE A 174 -14.01 -1.38 -7.01
CA PHE A 174 -13.07 -1.73 -8.07
C PHE A 174 -12.38 -3.07 -7.83
N LEU A 175 -11.96 -3.35 -6.60
CA LEU A 175 -11.21 -4.56 -6.25
C LEU A 175 -12.08 -5.83 -6.19
N GLU A 176 -13.38 -5.70 -5.93
CA GLU A 176 -14.31 -6.81 -5.70
C GLU A 176 -15.11 -7.21 -6.97
N LYS A 177 -14.81 -6.58 -8.11
CA LYS A 177 -15.40 -6.95 -9.43
C LYS A 177 -14.78 -8.22 -10.00
#